data_53810f5e2079105f6d45dedc25e44106
#
_entry.id   53810f5e2079105f6d45dedc25e44106
#
_cell.length_a   1.000
_cell.length_b   1.000
_cell.length_c   1.000
_cell.angle_alpha   90.00
_cell.angle_beta   90.00
_cell.angle_gamma   90.00
#
_symmetry.space_group_name_H-M   'P 1'
#
loop_
_entity.id
_entity.type
_entity.pdbx_description
1 polymer ?
#
loop_
_entity_poly.entity_id
_entity_poly.type
_entity_poly.pdbx_seq_one_letter_code
_entity_poly.pdbx_strand_id
1 'polypeptide(L)'
;MKKLMMIFMGVLMMVLPSFAQGINDKADNIVGEYLTDRGGSKSKVRVTKNVDGTYDAQVFWVEKPLDAKGNKRKDVKNPDKNLRNVDIDQVVVVKGLKYDANDKVWGDTKIYDPSKGIRVNVTAEFESSEKLKLRGTILGIGTTIYWTKIK
;
A
#
# COMPACT_ATOMS: atom_id res chain seq x y z
N MET A 1 13.25 -56.35 49.38
CA MET A 1 13.53 -55.82 48.05
C MET A 1 12.45 -54.78 47.71
N LYS A 2 12.82 -53.51 47.73
CA LYS A 2 11.89 -52.42 47.41
C LYS A 2 11.93 -52.19 45.90
N LYS A 3 10.83 -52.45 45.19
CA LYS A 3 10.70 -52.13 43.77
C LYS A 3 10.47 -50.64 43.61
N LEU A 4 11.44 -49.94 43.07
CA LEU A 4 11.36 -48.53 42.69
C LEU A 4 10.53 -48.42 41.41
N MET A 5 9.31 -47.91 41.51
CA MET A 5 8.41 -47.70 40.37
C MET A 5 8.72 -46.29 39.80
N MET A 6 9.50 -46.23 38.73
CA MET A 6 9.74 -45.00 37.98
C MET A 6 8.46 -44.62 37.21
N ILE A 7 7.79 -43.59 37.65
CA ILE A 7 6.70 -42.96 36.88
C ILE A 7 7.36 -42.06 35.85
N PHE A 8 7.31 -42.48 34.60
CA PHE A 8 7.73 -41.66 33.45
C PHE A 8 6.53 -40.71 33.15
N MET A 9 6.64 -39.48 33.66
CA MET A 9 5.68 -38.41 33.35
C MET A 9 6.05 -37.84 31.98
N GLY A 10 5.45 -38.39 30.92
CA GLY A 10 5.59 -37.89 29.58
C GLY A 10 4.95 -36.49 29.47
N VAL A 11 5.79 -35.47 29.36
CA VAL A 11 5.36 -34.14 28.99
C VAL A 11 4.97 -34.15 27.51
N LEU A 12 3.67 -34.27 27.25
CA LEU A 12 3.11 -34.10 25.92
C LEU A 12 3.21 -32.62 25.54
N MET A 13 4.32 -32.22 24.89
CA MET A 13 4.42 -30.92 24.23
C MET A 13 3.38 -30.84 23.13
N MET A 14 2.23 -30.20 23.39
CA MET A 14 1.32 -29.78 22.35
C MET A 14 2.03 -28.71 21.51
N VAL A 15 2.55 -29.12 20.36
CA VAL A 15 2.99 -28.18 19.32
C VAL A 15 1.69 -27.63 18.70
N LEU A 16 1.29 -26.44 19.17
CA LEU A 16 0.22 -25.69 18.51
C LEU A 16 0.71 -25.31 17.11
N PRO A 17 -0.06 -25.61 16.05
CA PRO A 17 0.33 -25.16 14.72
C PRO A 17 0.37 -23.63 14.73
N SER A 18 1.56 -23.08 14.57
CA SER A 18 1.75 -21.66 14.30
C SER A 18 1.23 -21.41 12.89
N PHE A 19 0.00 -20.92 12.77
CA PHE A 19 -0.46 -20.40 11.49
C PHE A 19 0.40 -19.18 11.18
N ALA A 20 1.28 -19.31 10.18
CA ALA A 20 2.04 -18.17 9.68
C ALA A 20 1.04 -17.10 9.22
N GLN A 21 1.07 -15.93 9.86
CA GLN A 21 0.20 -14.83 9.51
C GLN A 21 0.59 -14.31 8.13
N GLY A 22 -0.36 -14.31 7.17
CA GLY A 22 -0.12 -13.82 5.82
C GLY A 22 0.11 -12.31 5.80
N ILE A 23 0.81 -11.84 4.78
CA ILE A 23 1.13 -10.40 4.61
C ILE A 23 -0.14 -9.54 4.52
N ASN A 24 -1.26 -10.10 4.06
CA ASN A 24 -2.55 -9.41 3.97
C ASN A 24 -3.44 -9.57 5.22
N ASP A 25 -2.97 -10.21 6.29
CA ASP A 25 -3.77 -10.50 7.47
C ASP A 25 -3.83 -9.33 8.48
N LYS A 26 -2.96 -8.34 8.32
CA LYS A 26 -2.91 -7.14 9.17
C LYS A 26 -3.04 -5.87 8.34
N ALA A 27 -3.99 -5.03 8.72
CA ALA A 27 -4.24 -3.74 8.08
C ALA A 27 -2.99 -2.86 7.99
N ASP A 28 -2.18 -2.81 9.05
CA ASP A 28 -1.01 -1.93 9.15
C ASP A 28 0.19 -2.40 8.31
N ASN A 29 0.14 -3.60 7.72
CA ASN A 29 1.21 -4.08 6.85
C ASN A 29 1.38 -3.21 5.58
N ILE A 30 0.35 -2.45 5.20
CA ILE A 30 0.43 -1.52 4.08
C ILE A 30 1.24 -0.25 4.39
N VAL A 31 1.44 0.07 5.67
CA VAL A 31 2.24 1.24 6.06
C VAL A 31 3.69 1.05 5.62
N GLY A 32 4.26 2.07 4.98
CA GLY A 32 5.65 2.02 4.53
C GLY A 32 5.90 2.91 3.32
N GLU A 33 7.05 2.70 2.70
CA GLU A 33 7.49 3.42 1.52
C GLU A 33 7.60 2.47 0.32
N TYR A 34 7.21 2.98 -0.84
CA TYR A 34 7.09 2.19 -2.05
C TYR A 34 7.71 2.92 -3.23
N LEU A 35 8.37 2.14 -4.10
CA LEU A 35 8.79 2.58 -5.42
C LEU A 35 7.71 2.20 -6.43
N THR A 36 7.35 3.12 -7.31
CA THR A 36 6.49 2.89 -8.47
C THR A 36 7.19 3.34 -9.74
N ASP A 37 7.02 2.58 -10.80
CA ASP A 37 7.50 2.91 -12.14
C ASP A 37 6.29 2.92 -13.09
N ARG A 38 6.06 4.04 -13.72
CA ARG A 38 4.97 4.22 -14.68
C ARG A 38 5.54 4.74 -16.01
N GLY A 39 5.74 3.79 -16.94
CA GLY A 39 6.21 4.12 -18.28
C GLY A 39 7.61 4.74 -18.29
N GLY A 40 8.52 4.28 -17.40
CA GLY A 40 9.88 4.76 -17.29
C GLY A 40 10.02 6.04 -16.45
N SER A 41 8.98 6.45 -15.73
CA SER A 41 9.04 7.55 -14.76
C SER A 41 8.82 7.00 -13.36
N LYS A 42 9.87 7.06 -12.53
CA LYS A 42 9.86 6.55 -11.16
C LYS A 42 9.39 7.59 -10.16
N SER A 43 8.66 7.13 -9.16
CA SER A 43 8.27 7.93 -8.00
C SER A 43 8.31 7.08 -6.74
N LYS A 44 8.42 7.73 -5.59
CA LYS A 44 8.30 7.09 -4.27
C LYS A 44 7.05 7.61 -3.58
N VAL A 45 6.30 6.67 -3.01
CA VAL A 45 5.04 6.92 -2.32
C VAL A 45 5.16 6.45 -0.89
N ARG A 46 4.67 7.23 0.06
CA ARG A 46 4.60 6.85 1.47
C ARG A 46 3.14 6.61 1.85
N VAL A 47 2.87 5.45 2.44
CA VAL A 47 1.58 5.11 3.03
C VAL A 47 1.64 5.32 4.53
N THR A 48 0.72 6.12 5.05
CA THR A 48 0.61 6.44 6.48
C THR A 48 -0.79 6.11 6.99
N LYS A 49 -0.89 5.77 8.28
CA LYS A 49 -2.16 5.52 8.95
C LYS A 49 -2.73 6.82 9.50
N ASN A 50 -4.00 7.06 9.24
CA ASN A 50 -4.77 8.17 9.79
C ASN A 50 -5.31 7.84 11.19
N VAL A 51 -5.71 8.87 11.93
CA VAL A 51 -6.31 8.74 13.28
C VAL A 51 -7.59 7.89 13.26
N ASP A 52 -8.36 7.95 12.16
CA ASP A 52 -9.61 7.19 11.97
C ASP A 52 -9.37 5.71 11.55
N GLY A 53 -8.11 5.28 11.44
CA GLY A 53 -7.74 3.92 11.06
C GLY A 53 -7.67 3.67 9.54
N THR A 54 -7.95 4.67 8.72
CA THR A 54 -7.73 4.62 7.27
C THR A 54 -6.28 4.94 6.92
N TYR A 55 -5.92 4.82 5.64
CA TYR A 55 -4.57 5.07 5.16
C TYR A 55 -4.59 6.07 4.03
N ASP A 56 -3.59 6.95 4.02
CA ASP A 56 -3.31 7.86 2.92
C ASP A 56 -2.00 7.48 2.23
N ALA A 57 -1.90 7.74 0.94
CA ALA A 57 -0.68 7.55 0.17
C ALA A 57 -0.28 8.87 -0.50
N GLN A 58 0.93 9.32 -0.21
CA GLN A 58 1.47 10.59 -0.72
C GLN A 58 2.80 10.35 -1.43
N VAL A 59 2.95 10.96 -2.59
CA VAL A 59 4.24 11.05 -3.28
C VAL A 59 5.18 11.92 -2.45
N PHE A 60 6.42 11.46 -2.26
CA PHE A 60 7.44 12.24 -1.56
C PHE A 60 8.75 12.39 -2.35
N TRP A 61 8.82 11.73 -3.51
CA TRP A 61 9.93 11.84 -4.44
C TRP A 61 9.49 11.47 -5.85
N VAL A 62 9.99 12.18 -6.85
CA VAL A 62 9.85 11.84 -8.27
C VAL A 62 11.22 11.95 -8.96
N GLU A 63 11.47 11.09 -9.93
CA GLU A 63 12.74 11.04 -10.67
C GLU A 63 13.00 12.32 -11.47
N LYS A 64 11.95 12.95 -11.99
CA LYS A 64 12.01 14.17 -12.80
C LYS A 64 11.15 15.27 -12.19
N PRO A 65 11.64 15.96 -11.14
CA PRO A 65 10.83 16.95 -10.41
C PRO A 65 10.71 18.29 -11.11
N LEU A 66 11.57 18.58 -12.11
CA LEU A 66 11.63 19.86 -12.79
C LEU A 66 11.08 19.76 -14.22
N ASP A 67 10.52 20.87 -14.70
CA ASP A 67 10.14 21.04 -16.10
C ASP A 67 11.36 21.45 -16.98
N ALA A 68 11.13 21.65 -18.27
CA ALA A 68 12.17 22.03 -19.22
C ALA A 68 12.80 23.42 -18.92
N LYS A 69 12.12 24.26 -18.12
CA LYS A 69 12.59 25.59 -17.73
C LYS A 69 13.29 25.59 -16.36
N GLY A 70 13.43 24.42 -15.72
CA GLY A 70 14.03 24.29 -14.40
C GLY A 70 13.11 24.61 -13.22
N ASN A 71 11.81 24.81 -13.45
CA ASN A 71 10.83 25.02 -12.40
C ASN A 71 10.31 23.71 -11.85
N LYS A 72 9.93 23.67 -10.57
CA LYS A 72 9.23 22.50 -10.01
C LYS A 72 7.93 22.25 -10.76
N ARG A 73 7.75 21.00 -11.16
CA ARG A 73 6.50 20.56 -11.81
C ARG A 73 5.37 20.54 -10.80
N LYS A 74 4.20 21.03 -11.24
CA LYS A 74 2.97 21.12 -10.45
C LYS A 74 1.95 20.12 -10.95
N ASP A 75 0.97 19.82 -10.10
CA ASP A 75 -0.17 18.95 -10.42
C ASP A 75 -1.25 19.69 -11.22
N VAL A 76 -0.86 20.24 -12.37
CA VAL A 76 -1.68 21.14 -13.17
C VAL A 76 -2.95 20.51 -13.74
N LYS A 77 -3.00 19.17 -13.83
CA LYS A 77 -4.17 18.42 -14.32
C LYS A 77 -5.16 18.06 -13.22
N ASN A 78 -4.92 18.45 -11.96
CA ASN A 78 -5.81 18.10 -10.87
C ASN A 78 -7.22 18.64 -11.15
N PRO A 79 -8.27 17.80 -11.04
CA PRO A 79 -9.67 18.24 -11.19
C PRO A 79 -10.04 19.34 -10.17
N ASP A 80 -9.47 19.26 -8.95
CA ASP A 80 -9.59 20.32 -7.96
C ASP A 80 -8.59 21.46 -8.27
N LYS A 81 -9.14 22.62 -8.65
CA LYS A 81 -8.35 23.79 -8.99
C LYS A 81 -7.44 24.26 -7.85
N ASN A 82 -7.86 24.05 -6.60
CA ASN A 82 -7.09 24.44 -5.42
C ASN A 82 -5.81 23.60 -5.22
N LEU A 83 -5.75 22.41 -5.84
CA LEU A 83 -4.61 21.49 -5.73
C LEU A 83 -3.64 21.58 -6.93
N ARG A 84 -3.96 22.37 -7.96
CA ARG A 84 -3.13 22.47 -9.17
C ARG A 84 -1.76 23.10 -8.95
N ASN A 85 -1.57 23.79 -7.84
CA ASN A 85 -0.29 24.42 -7.48
C ASN A 85 0.55 23.55 -6.52
N VAL A 86 0.09 22.35 -6.19
CA VAL A 86 0.86 21.39 -5.38
C VAL A 86 2.03 20.85 -6.22
N ASP A 87 3.20 20.79 -5.62
CA ASP A 87 4.38 20.18 -6.25
C ASP A 87 4.14 18.71 -6.54
N ILE A 88 4.59 18.23 -7.71
CA ILE A 88 4.33 16.86 -8.15
C ILE A 88 4.90 15.80 -7.19
N ASP A 89 5.94 16.14 -6.43
CA ASP A 89 6.57 15.31 -5.41
C ASP A 89 5.88 15.41 -4.03
N GLN A 90 4.71 16.03 -3.95
CA GLN A 90 3.92 16.17 -2.71
C GLN A 90 2.44 15.77 -2.90
N VAL A 91 2.08 15.25 -4.06
CA VAL A 91 0.70 14.93 -4.39
C VAL A 91 0.20 13.75 -3.55
N VAL A 92 -0.98 13.91 -2.93
CA VAL A 92 -1.70 12.81 -2.29
C VAL A 92 -2.43 12.01 -3.36
N VAL A 93 -2.01 10.78 -3.59
CA VAL A 93 -2.55 9.92 -4.66
C VAL A 93 -3.67 9.00 -4.18
N VAL A 94 -3.70 8.64 -2.89
CA VAL A 94 -4.81 7.89 -2.27
C VAL A 94 -5.15 8.55 -0.96
N LYS A 95 -6.45 8.72 -0.68
CA LYS A 95 -6.94 9.26 0.57
C LYS A 95 -8.03 8.37 1.14
N GLY A 96 -7.89 8.02 2.43
CA GLY A 96 -8.93 7.28 3.15
C GLY A 96 -9.08 5.83 2.71
N LEU A 97 -7.98 5.16 2.36
CA LEU A 97 -7.98 3.72 2.02
C LEU A 97 -8.36 2.89 3.23
N LYS A 98 -9.35 2.02 3.10
CA LYS A 98 -9.86 1.16 4.17
C LYS A 98 -9.43 -0.27 3.99
N TYR A 99 -9.15 -0.93 5.10
CA TYR A 99 -8.86 -2.37 5.13
C TYR A 99 -10.14 -3.18 5.37
N ASP A 100 -10.38 -4.17 4.52
CA ASP A 100 -11.41 -5.18 4.70
C ASP A 100 -10.77 -6.47 5.23
N ALA A 101 -11.08 -6.82 6.49
CA ALA A 101 -10.52 -7.99 7.14
C ALA A 101 -11.11 -9.32 6.62
N ASN A 102 -12.30 -9.29 6.03
CA ASN A 102 -12.92 -10.49 5.47
C ASN A 102 -12.24 -10.88 4.15
N ASP A 103 -12.07 -9.92 3.27
CA ASP A 103 -11.45 -10.14 1.95
C ASP A 103 -9.92 -9.95 1.99
N LYS A 104 -9.37 -9.41 3.11
CA LYS A 104 -7.94 -9.15 3.30
C LYS A 104 -7.35 -8.24 2.22
N VAL A 105 -8.09 -7.21 1.87
CA VAL A 105 -7.73 -6.20 0.86
C VAL A 105 -7.94 -4.80 1.41
N TRP A 106 -7.25 -3.84 0.82
CA TRP A 106 -7.48 -2.41 1.05
C TRP A 106 -8.27 -1.83 -0.12
N GLY A 107 -9.23 -0.96 0.16
CA GLY A 107 -10.10 -0.40 -0.88
C GLY A 107 -11.02 0.70 -0.39
N ASP A 108 -12.22 0.78 -0.98
CA ASP A 108 -13.32 1.70 -0.64
C ASP A 108 -12.93 3.18 -0.81
N THR A 109 -12.06 3.46 -1.78
CA THR A 109 -11.65 4.81 -2.16
C THR A 109 -11.14 4.82 -3.61
N LYS A 110 -10.58 5.96 -4.02
CA LYS A 110 -10.03 6.18 -5.35
C LYS A 110 -8.53 6.46 -5.30
N ILE A 111 -7.82 6.00 -6.32
CA ILE A 111 -6.45 6.43 -6.60
C ILE A 111 -6.47 7.54 -7.67
N TYR A 112 -5.63 8.53 -7.46
CA TYR A 112 -5.43 9.65 -8.37
C TYR A 112 -4.21 9.43 -9.26
N ASP A 113 -4.36 9.67 -10.55
CA ASP A 113 -3.27 9.67 -11.53
C ASP A 113 -2.98 11.11 -11.96
N PRO A 114 -1.90 11.74 -11.46
CA PRO A 114 -1.54 13.11 -11.82
C PRO A 114 -1.20 13.28 -13.30
N SER A 115 -0.70 12.23 -13.96
CA SER A 115 -0.33 12.29 -15.39
C SER A 115 -1.53 12.48 -16.30
N LYS A 116 -2.69 11.98 -15.88
CA LYS A 116 -3.96 12.04 -16.61
C LYS A 116 -5.00 12.97 -15.97
N GLY A 117 -4.81 13.35 -14.70
CA GLY A 117 -5.77 14.14 -13.95
C GLY A 117 -7.08 13.41 -13.66
N ILE A 118 -7.03 12.08 -13.46
CA ILE A 118 -8.21 11.24 -13.25
C ILE A 118 -8.13 10.49 -11.91
N ARG A 119 -9.31 10.16 -11.35
CA ARG A 119 -9.48 9.31 -10.18
C ARG A 119 -10.24 8.05 -10.57
N VAL A 120 -9.75 6.90 -10.15
CA VAL A 120 -10.39 5.60 -10.40
C VAL A 120 -10.54 4.85 -9.08
N ASN A 121 -11.57 4.00 -8.96
CA ASN A 121 -11.70 3.13 -7.79
C ASN A 121 -10.46 2.25 -7.67
N VAL A 122 -9.99 2.01 -6.45
CA VAL A 122 -8.77 1.23 -6.19
C VAL A 122 -9.02 0.13 -5.18
N THR A 123 -8.45 -1.03 -5.46
CA THR A 123 -8.20 -2.08 -4.47
C THR A 123 -6.71 -2.41 -4.45
N ALA A 124 -6.20 -2.79 -3.29
CA ALA A 124 -4.80 -3.16 -3.11
C ALA A 124 -4.68 -4.44 -2.29
N GLU A 125 -3.74 -5.29 -2.67
CA GLU A 125 -3.37 -6.50 -1.94
C GLU A 125 -1.89 -6.82 -2.19
N PHE A 126 -1.22 -7.38 -1.21
CA PHE A 126 0.14 -7.88 -1.42
C PHE A 126 0.13 -9.20 -2.16
N GLU A 127 0.93 -9.32 -3.21
CA GLU A 127 1.28 -10.60 -3.84
C GLU A 127 2.48 -11.27 -3.15
N SER A 128 3.35 -10.46 -2.53
CA SER A 128 4.48 -10.89 -1.72
C SER A 128 4.79 -9.83 -0.67
N SER A 129 5.74 -10.09 0.23
CA SER A 129 6.17 -9.12 1.26
C SER A 129 6.62 -7.77 0.70
N GLU A 130 7.06 -7.73 -0.55
CA GLU A 130 7.61 -6.52 -1.18
C GLU A 130 6.75 -5.99 -2.33
N LYS A 131 5.76 -6.76 -2.81
CA LYS A 131 5.00 -6.43 -4.01
C LYS A 131 3.54 -6.19 -3.69
N LEU A 132 3.16 -4.92 -3.67
CA LEU A 132 1.77 -4.48 -3.52
C LEU A 132 1.14 -4.32 -4.91
N LYS A 133 0.09 -5.09 -5.18
CA LYS A 133 -0.71 -4.99 -6.40
C LYS A 133 -1.86 -4.03 -6.15
N LEU A 134 -1.99 -3.01 -6.99
CA LEU A 134 -3.12 -2.09 -7.00
C LEU A 134 -3.91 -2.26 -8.28
N ARG A 135 -5.21 -2.47 -8.16
CA ARG A 135 -6.13 -2.54 -9.28
C ARG A 135 -7.01 -1.31 -9.31
N GLY A 136 -6.84 -0.49 -10.35
CA GLY A 136 -7.70 0.65 -10.64
C GLY A 136 -8.83 0.24 -11.58
N THR A 137 -10.08 0.65 -11.30
CA THR A 137 -11.22 0.35 -12.17
C THR A 137 -12.05 1.60 -12.45
N ILE A 138 -12.43 1.73 -13.72
CA ILE A 138 -13.38 2.73 -14.18
C ILE A 138 -14.35 2.06 -15.17
N LEU A 139 -15.66 2.20 -14.96
CA LEU A 139 -16.69 1.59 -15.80
C LEU A 139 -16.47 0.08 -16.07
N GLY A 140 -16.00 -0.67 -15.05
CA GLY A 140 -15.73 -2.10 -15.16
C GLY A 140 -14.43 -2.48 -15.87
N ILE A 141 -13.70 -1.53 -16.45
CA ILE A 141 -12.39 -1.76 -17.07
C ILE A 141 -11.30 -1.54 -16.02
N GLY A 142 -10.45 -2.53 -15.80
CA GLY A 142 -9.40 -2.52 -14.79
C GLY A 142 -8.00 -2.37 -15.37
N THR A 143 -7.16 -1.62 -14.65
CA THR A 143 -5.71 -1.54 -14.87
C THR A 143 -5.00 -1.96 -13.60
N THR A 144 -3.98 -2.81 -13.73
CA THR A 144 -3.14 -3.23 -12.60
C THR A 144 -1.81 -2.51 -12.64
N ILE A 145 -1.40 -1.98 -11.50
CA ILE A 145 -0.07 -1.43 -11.25
C ILE A 145 0.54 -2.06 -10.01
N TYR A 146 1.85 -2.01 -9.92
CA TYR A 146 2.59 -2.57 -8.79
C TYR A 146 3.42 -1.49 -8.10
N TRP A 147 3.39 -1.53 -6.77
CA TRP A 147 4.29 -0.76 -5.93
C TRP A 147 5.24 -1.74 -5.24
N THR A 148 6.54 -1.46 -5.34
CA THR A 148 7.56 -2.25 -4.66
C THR A 148 7.87 -1.64 -3.31
N LYS A 149 7.66 -2.37 -2.22
CA LYS A 149 7.95 -1.91 -0.86
C LYS A 149 9.46 -1.79 -0.68
N ILE A 150 9.92 -0.63 -0.23
CA ILE A 150 11.34 -0.32 -0.02
C ILE A 150 11.66 -0.03 1.45
N LYS A 151 10.61 0.20 2.28
CA LYS A 151 10.74 0.40 3.72
C LYS A 151 9.44 0.14 4.45
#